data_0b9cbee147040152347c18e925ed4f96
#
_entry.id   0b9cbee147040152347c18e925ed4f96
#
_cell.length_a   1.000
_cell.length_b   1.000
_cell.length_c   1.000
_cell.angle_alpha   90.00
_cell.angle_beta   90.00
_cell.angle_gamma   90.00
#
_symmetry.space_group_name_H-M   'P 1'
#
loop_
_entity.id
_entity.type
_entity.pdbx_description
1 polymer ?
#
loop_
_entity_poly.entity_id
_entity_poly.type
_entity_poly.pdbx_seq_one_letter_code
_entity_poly.pdbx_strand_id
1 'polypeptide(L)'
;VSDTATDHIHVGKDGWLFVVAGSNNVIAQFNASGFMAHQSELWRQRIAARAARARRLGITYRHLVVPEKLSVYDNFLDGIAVDPRLSPARRLIRGLPRRRWFSRLKGWLREWPTTRVLQGTCIDLVEPMRAARGGEDLFYRTDSHWTFAGCHIAYRAICRALRAEPCPDLASRGFHETEISGDLGGRFDPPRTEQTRIHTIQRDAVRRYASPIVAAREAAGRADTLHVGSHVIYANAAARDPRRLVLFGDSYSHFAPLMLTIMLAETFSEVHFVWSTAVDWSYVERVRPDILLTEIAERFMFRVPDDDFDLEAYAAERFGAELAGGGEAA
;
A
#
# COMPACT_ATOMS: atom_id res chain seq x y z
N VAL A 1 17.25 -26.97 7.89
CA VAL A 1 15.85 -26.90 8.30
C VAL A 1 15.08 -26.58 7.05
N SER A 2 14.30 -27.55 6.52
CA SER A 2 13.43 -27.31 5.37
C SER A 2 12.32 -26.37 5.86
N ASP A 3 12.35 -25.11 5.41
CA ASP A 3 11.29 -24.15 5.60
C ASP A 3 10.06 -24.70 4.85
N THR A 4 9.03 -25.16 5.58
CA THR A 4 7.81 -25.63 4.92
C THR A 4 7.08 -24.41 4.36
N ALA A 5 6.41 -24.54 3.23
CA ALA A 5 5.75 -23.43 2.52
C ALA A 5 4.73 -22.68 3.41
N THR A 6 4.35 -23.25 4.56
CA THR A 6 3.35 -22.73 5.50
C THR A 6 3.92 -22.17 6.81
N ASP A 7 5.22 -22.32 7.09
CA ASP A 7 5.82 -21.94 8.40
C ASP A 7 5.67 -20.45 8.74
N HIS A 8 5.40 -19.60 7.76
CA HIS A 8 5.16 -18.18 7.94
C HIS A 8 3.67 -17.80 7.99
N ILE A 9 2.76 -18.79 7.93
CA ILE A 9 1.31 -18.59 7.93
C ILE A 9 0.72 -19.13 9.23
N HIS A 10 -0.01 -18.28 9.94
CA HIS A 10 -0.82 -18.70 11.08
C HIS A 10 -2.28 -18.90 10.65
N VAL A 11 -2.84 -20.04 11.06
CA VAL A 11 -4.26 -20.34 10.88
C VAL A 11 -5.01 -19.88 12.13
N GLY A 12 -5.76 -18.80 11.99
CA GLY A 12 -6.63 -18.28 13.04
C GLY A 12 -8.03 -18.91 13.03
N LYS A 13 -8.93 -18.29 13.79
CA LYS A 13 -10.35 -18.71 13.87
C LYS A 13 -11.03 -18.56 12.52
N ASP A 14 -12.07 -19.35 12.30
CA ASP A 14 -12.96 -19.30 11.15
C ASP A 14 -12.21 -19.35 9.79
N GLY A 15 -11.03 -19.98 9.76
CA GLY A 15 -10.24 -20.15 8.55
C GLY A 15 -9.43 -18.94 8.11
N TRP A 16 -9.36 -17.88 8.92
CA TRP A 16 -8.53 -16.72 8.63
C TRP A 16 -7.05 -17.07 8.63
N LEU A 17 -6.35 -16.71 7.55
CA LEU A 17 -4.92 -16.89 7.42
C LEU A 17 -4.18 -15.56 7.65
N PHE A 18 -3.10 -15.61 8.40
CA PHE A 18 -2.28 -14.44 8.76
C PHE A 18 -0.82 -14.68 8.40
N VAL A 19 -0.17 -13.65 7.84
CA VAL A 19 1.29 -13.64 7.72
C VAL A 19 1.88 -13.33 9.09
N VAL A 20 2.69 -14.22 9.65
CA VAL A 20 3.29 -14.05 10.99
C VAL A 20 4.82 -14.05 10.98
N ALA A 21 5.43 -14.67 9.99
CA ALA A 21 6.89 -14.82 9.88
C ALA A 21 7.37 -14.48 8.46
N GLY A 22 8.36 -15.21 7.96
CA GLY A 22 9.01 -14.99 6.67
C GLY A 22 10.08 -13.89 6.73
N SER A 23 10.57 -13.43 5.58
CA SER A 23 11.65 -12.45 5.47
C SER A 23 11.40 -11.14 6.23
N ASN A 24 10.13 -10.79 6.44
CA ASN A 24 9.73 -9.56 7.12
C ASN A 24 9.55 -9.72 8.64
N ASN A 25 9.60 -10.96 9.15
CA ASN A 25 9.41 -11.30 10.56
C ASN A 25 8.24 -10.52 11.20
N VAL A 26 7.06 -10.68 10.60
CA VAL A 26 5.90 -9.78 10.80
C VAL A 26 5.48 -9.70 12.25
N ILE A 27 5.34 -10.85 12.95
CA ILE A 27 4.88 -10.85 14.35
C ILE A 27 5.86 -10.16 15.29
N ALA A 28 7.17 -10.21 15.01
CA ALA A 28 8.17 -9.55 15.84
C ALA A 28 8.06 -8.02 15.77
N GLN A 29 7.45 -7.49 14.73
CA GLN A 29 7.20 -6.05 14.59
C GLN A 29 6.14 -5.54 15.57
N PHE A 30 5.30 -6.44 16.12
CA PHE A 30 4.29 -6.10 17.13
C PHE A 30 4.80 -6.20 18.58
N ASN A 31 6.08 -6.52 18.75
CA ASN A 31 6.70 -6.61 20.07
C ASN A 31 7.35 -5.29 20.50
N ALA A 32 7.37 -5.04 21.81
CA ALA A 32 8.12 -3.91 22.36
C ALA A 32 9.62 -4.15 22.18
N SER A 33 10.23 -3.51 21.18
CA SER A 33 11.65 -3.62 20.90
C SER A 33 12.27 -2.25 20.58
N GLY A 34 13.53 -2.05 20.99
CA GLY A 34 14.30 -0.86 20.67
C GLY A 34 14.50 -0.70 19.14
N PHE A 35 14.65 -1.83 18.44
CA PHE A 35 14.77 -1.84 16.98
C PHE A 35 13.54 -1.21 16.32
N MET A 36 12.33 -1.68 16.63
CA MET A 36 11.10 -1.13 16.03
C MET A 36 10.81 0.31 16.44
N ALA A 37 11.21 0.71 17.65
CA ALA A 37 11.14 2.12 18.06
C ALA A 37 12.06 2.99 17.21
N HIS A 38 13.29 2.53 16.97
CA HIS A 38 14.25 3.21 16.10
C HIS A 38 13.76 3.27 14.64
N GLN A 39 13.28 2.16 14.08
CA GLN A 39 12.72 2.15 12.71
C GLN A 39 11.56 3.14 12.57
N SER A 40 10.69 3.23 13.57
CA SER A 40 9.57 4.19 13.54
C SER A 40 10.06 5.64 13.52
N GLU A 41 11.17 5.95 14.20
CA GLU A 41 11.78 7.29 14.15
C GLU A 41 12.42 7.56 12.79
N LEU A 42 13.13 6.60 12.21
CA LEU A 42 13.70 6.72 10.87
C LEU A 42 12.59 6.95 9.83
N TRP A 43 11.45 6.25 9.96
CA TRP A 43 10.28 6.48 9.11
C TRP A 43 9.73 7.89 9.23
N ARG A 44 9.61 8.43 10.46
CA ARG A 44 9.18 9.82 10.67
C ARG A 44 10.11 10.81 9.96
N GLN A 45 11.41 10.60 10.08
CA GLN A 45 12.42 11.43 9.41
C GLN A 45 12.32 11.33 7.88
N ARG A 46 12.15 10.12 7.33
CA ARG A 46 11.98 9.89 5.90
C ARG A 46 10.72 10.59 5.36
N ILE A 47 9.59 10.41 6.01
CA ILE A 47 8.33 11.05 5.61
C ILE A 47 8.43 12.57 5.70
N ALA A 48 9.06 13.10 6.75
CA ALA A 48 9.28 14.54 6.88
C ALA A 48 10.20 15.09 5.78
N ALA A 49 11.25 14.36 5.41
CA ALA A 49 12.15 14.72 4.31
C ALA A 49 11.42 14.72 2.96
N ARG A 50 10.62 13.68 2.67
CA ARG A 50 9.75 13.61 1.48
C ARG A 50 8.79 14.79 1.43
N ALA A 51 8.10 15.08 2.54
CA ALA A 51 7.17 16.20 2.63
C ALA A 51 7.85 17.56 2.40
N ALA A 52 9.06 17.74 2.94
CA ALA A 52 9.84 18.95 2.73
C ALA A 52 10.29 19.12 1.27
N ARG A 53 10.72 18.02 0.59
CA ARG A 53 11.11 18.05 -0.83
C ARG A 53 9.90 18.33 -1.72
N ALA A 54 8.80 17.61 -1.53
CA ALA A 54 7.55 17.82 -2.27
C ALA A 54 7.04 19.26 -2.15
N ARG A 55 7.06 19.82 -0.93
CA ARG A 55 6.66 21.22 -0.70
C ARG A 55 7.53 22.23 -1.47
N ARG A 56 8.85 21.99 -1.55
CA ARG A 56 9.74 22.87 -2.36
C ARG A 56 9.41 22.82 -3.85
N LEU A 57 8.89 21.69 -4.32
CA LEU A 57 8.45 21.49 -5.70
C LEU A 57 6.99 21.92 -5.95
N GLY A 58 6.29 22.44 -4.93
CA GLY A 58 4.87 22.80 -5.02
C GLY A 58 3.90 21.62 -5.03
N ILE A 59 4.37 20.42 -4.68
CA ILE A 59 3.63 19.16 -4.75
C ILE A 59 2.95 18.86 -3.42
N THR A 60 1.67 18.49 -3.44
CA THR A 60 0.95 17.97 -2.27
C THR A 60 1.41 16.53 -1.99
N TYR A 61 2.01 16.29 -0.81
CA TYR A 61 2.48 14.97 -0.42
C TYR A 61 1.58 14.32 0.63
N ARG A 62 1.30 13.02 0.45
CA ARG A 62 0.64 12.16 1.45
C ARG A 62 1.36 10.81 1.54
N HIS A 63 1.30 10.22 2.72
CA HIS A 63 1.83 8.88 3.01
C HIS A 63 0.76 8.01 3.63
N LEU A 64 0.57 6.82 3.05
CA LEU A 64 -0.39 5.81 3.48
C LEU A 64 0.35 4.60 4.03
N VAL A 65 -0.03 4.14 5.20
CA VAL A 65 0.36 2.81 5.70
C VAL A 65 -0.87 1.92 5.65
N VAL A 66 -0.77 0.82 4.90
CA VAL A 66 -1.82 -0.21 4.87
C VAL A 66 -1.59 -1.15 6.04
N PRO A 67 -2.53 -1.22 7.00
CA PRO A 67 -2.37 -2.08 8.18
C PRO A 67 -2.42 -3.56 7.79
N GLU A 68 -1.66 -4.39 8.51
CA GLU A 68 -1.76 -5.84 8.44
C GLU A 68 -3.10 -6.34 9.01
N LYS A 69 -3.52 -7.54 8.59
CA LYS A 69 -4.65 -8.24 9.24
C LYS A 69 -4.46 -8.34 10.75
N LEU A 70 -3.24 -8.55 11.23
CA LEU A 70 -2.89 -8.56 12.65
C LEU A 70 -3.29 -7.28 13.39
N SER A 71 -3.26 -6.14 12.69
CA SER A 71 -3.62 -4.83 13.25
C SER A 71 -5.13 -4.58 13.27
N VAL A 72 -5.88 -5.25 12.39
CA VAL A 72 -7.32 -5.04 12.21
C VAL A 72 -8.14 -6.19 12.76
N TYR A 73 -7.77 -7.43 12.46
CA TYR A 73 -8.48 -8.67 12.80
C TYR A 73 -7.81 -9.49 13.90
N ASP A 74 -7.22 -8.81 14.88
CA ASP A 74 -6.60 -9.41 16.06
C ASP A 74 -7.54 -10.35 16.86
N ASN A 75 -8.85 -10.15 16.76
CA ASN A 75 -9.88 -11.00 17.37
C ASN A 75 -10.01 -12.40 16.72
N PHE A 76 -9.52 -12.58 15.51
CA PHE A 76 -9.47 -13.90 14.85
C PHE A 76 -8.15 -14.64 15.08
N LEU A 77 -7.18 -14.04 15.74
CA LEU A 77 -5.97 -14.76 16.15
C LEU A 77 -6.32 -15.78 17.23
N ASP A 78 -5.74 -16.97 17.13
CA ASP A 78 -5.87 -18.05 18.09
C ASP A 78 -4.48 -18.60 18.41
N GLY A 79 -4.18 -18.77 19.71
CA GLY A 79 -2.88 -19.27 20.18
C GLY A 79 -1.69 -18.31 20.00
N ILE A 80 -1.87 -17.15 19.34
CA ILE A 80 -0.85 -16.11 19.19
C ILE A 80 -1.37 -14.80 19.76
N ALA A 81 -0.60 -14.18 20.64
CA ALA A 81 -0.91 -12.88 21.21
C ALA A 81 -0.06 -11.79 20.54
N VAL A 82 -0.71 -10.79 19.97
CA VAL A 82 -0.08 -9.55 19.52
C VAL A 82 -0.68 -8.36 20.26
N ASP A 83 0.11 -7.31 20.46
CA ASP A 83 -0.44 -6.03 20.90
C ASP A 83 -0.62 -5.10 19.69
N PRO A 84 -1.86 -4.94 19.18
CA PRO A 84 -2.09 -4.08 18.00
C PRO A 84 -1.71 -2.61 18.26
N ARG A 85 -1.56 -2.22 19.54
CA ARG A 85 -1.10 -0.88 19.91
C ARG A 85 0.38 -0.67 19.60
N LEU A 86 1.12 -1.75 19.44
CA LEU A 86 2.55 -1.77 19.09
C LEU A 86 2.79 -1.98 17.60
N SER A 87 1.76 -2.06 16.78
CA SER A 87 1.92 -2.21 15.33
C SER A 87 2.76 -1.07 14.73
N PRO A 88 3.52 -1.31 13.66
CA PRO A 88 4.32 -0.28 13.00
C PRO A 88 3.53 0.97 12.61
N ALA A 89 2.33 0.80 12.04
CA ALA A 89 1.44 1.91 11.69
C ALA A 89 1.06 2.75 12.91
N ARG A 90 0.72 2.09 14.02
CA ARG A 90 0.39 2.78 15.28
C ARG A 90 1.58 3.51 15.87
N ARG A 91 2.76 2.92 15.81
CA ARG A 91 3.99 3.54 16.31
C ARG A 91 4.37 4.76 15.51
N LEU A 92 4.17 4.73 14.20
CA LEU A 92 4.41 5.90 13.34
C LEU A 92 3.58 7.10 13.81
N ILE A 93 2.30 6.88 14.16
CA ILE A 93 1.35 7.93 14.53
C ILE A 93 1.39 8.24 16.03
N ARG A 94 1.73 7.26 16.90
CA ARG A 94 1.89 7.47 18.34
C ARG A 94 3.04 8.45 18.63
N GLY A 95 2.81 9.34 19.58
CA GLY A 95 3.77 10.40 19.92
C GLY A 95 3.55 11.65 19.08
N LEU A 96 2.69 11.59 18.05
CA LEU A 96 2.14 12.79 17.46
C LEU A 96 1.10 13.36 18.44
N PRO A 97 1.28 14.55 19.03
CA PRO A 97 0.31 15.08 19.97
C PRO A 97 -1.03 15.18 19.27
N ARG A 98 -2.03 14.43 19.79
CA ARG A 98 -3.43 14.70 19.42
C ARG A 98 -3.68 16.17 19.72
N ARG A 99 -4.37 16.86 18.82
CA ARG A 99 -4.77 18.26 18.91
C ARG A 99 -5.56 18.51 20.21
N ARG A 100 -4.86 18.48 21.38
CA ARG A 100 -5.35 18.91 22.66
C ARG A 100 -4.62 20.18 23.03
N TRP A 101 -5.39 21.23 23.14
CA TRP A 101 -5.02 22.52 23.72
C TRP A 101 -4.32 22.32 25.08
N PHE A 102 -3.26 23.08 25.30
CA PHE A 102 -2.44 23.19 26.50
C PHE A 102 -1.35 22.14 26.74
N SER A 103 -0.10 22.56 26.55
CA SER A 103 0.89 22.54 27.61
C SER A 103 2.12 23.39 27.23
N ARG A 104 2.39 24.33 28.10
CA ARG A 104 3.63 25.13 28.15
C ARG A 104 4.74 24.24 28.72
N LEU A 105 5.68 23.75 27.91
CA LEU A 105 6.97 23.25 28.39
C LEU A 105 8.05 23.52 27.33
N LYS A 106 9.06 24.26 27.72
CA LYS A 106 10.12 24.84 26.88
C LYS A 106 11.11 23.82 26.24
N GLY A 107 10.96 22.52 26.44
CA GLY A 107 11.82 21.48 25.87
C GLY A 107 11.37 20.93 24.51
N TRP A 108 10.17 21.19 24.06
CA TRP A 108 9.49 20.56 22.92
C TRP A 108 9.65 21.30 21.59
N LEU A 109 10.33 22.42 21.58
CA LEU A 109 10.42 23.31 20.41
C LEU A 109 11.21 22.70 19.23
N ARG A 110 11.99 21.65 19.44
CA ARG A 110 12.82 21.04 18.39
C ARG A 110 12.09 19.95 17.60
N GLU A 111 11.10 19.28 18.21
CA GLU A 111 10.33 18.18 17.59
C GLU A 111 8.99 18.64 16.98
N TRP A 112 8.50 19.79 17.35
CA TRP A 112 7.21 20.34 16.93
C TRP A 112 7.00 20.44 15.41
N PRO A 113 7.97 20.89 14.59
CA PRO A 113 7.78 20.99 13.14
C PRO A 113 7.55 19.63 12.48
N THR A 114 8.31 18.61 12.87
CA THR A 114 8.23 17.25 12.32
C THR A 114 6.88 16.60 12.64
N THR A 115 6.44 16.72 13.88
CA THR A 115 5.16 16.17 14.35
C THR A 115 3.96 16.77 13.61
N ARG A 116 3.95 18.09 13.40
CA ARG A 116 2.85 18.79 12.72
C ARG A 116 2.82 18.45 11.22
N VAL A 117 3.99 18.28 10.61
CA VAL A 117 4.12 17.82 9.22
C VAL A 117 3.55 16.43 9.08
N LEU A 118 3.90 15.50 9.98
CA LEU A 118 3.45 14.13 9.92
C LEU A 118 1.92 14.00 10.12
N GLN A 119 1.33 14.76 11.02
CA GLN A 119 -0.14 14.79 11.23
C GLN A 119 -0.92 15.21 9.98
N GLY A 120 -0.35 16.11 9.16
CA GLY A 120 -0.95 16.55 7.90
C GLY A 120 -0.62 15.66 6.73
N THR A 121 0.37 14.76 6.87
CA THR A 121 0.93 13.95 5.78
C THR A 121 0.50 12.49 5.86
N CYS A 122 0.53 11.88 7.04
CA CYS A 122 0.20 10.47 7.21
C CYS A 122 -1.33 10.24 7.24
N ILE A 123 -1.77 9.22 6.52
CA ILE A 123 -3.16 8.76 6.49
C ILE A 123 -3.25 7.53 7.40
N ASP A 124 -4.05 7.63 8.48
CA ASP A 124 -4.31 6.50 9.39
C ASP A 124 -5.47 5.67 8.87
N LEU A 125 -5.22 4.38 8.64
CA LEU A 125 -6.23 3.39 8.25
C LEU A 125 -6.59 2.42 9.37
N VAL A 126 -5.80 2.31 10.44
CA VAL A 126 -6.03 1.30 11.48
C VAL A 126 -7.38 1.52 12.16
N GLU A 127 -7.66 2.75 12.63
CA GLU A 127 -8.94 3.02 13.30
C GLU A 127 -10.15 2.91 12.36
N PRO A 128 -10.14 3.49 11.14
CA PRO A 128 -11.26 3.32 10.21
C PRO A 128 -11.55 1.88 9.87
N MET A 129 -10.52 1.05 9.63
CA MET A 129 -10.72 -0.37 9.33
C MET A 129 -11.20 -1.16 10.55
N ARG A 130 -10.65 -0.92 11.74
CA ARG A 130 -11.13 -1.55 12.98
C ARG A 130 -12.59 -1.19 13.29
N ALA A 131 -13.00 0.03 13.01
CA ALA A 131 -14.38 0.46 13.19
C ALA A 131 -15.35 -0.19 12.18
N ALA A 132 -14.87 -0.56 11.00
CA ALA A 132 -15.67 -1.17 9.95
C ALA A 132 -15.69 -2.72 10.02
N ARG A 133 -14.84 -3.35 10.84
CA ARG A 133 -14.87 -4.81 11.02
C ARG A 133 -16.21 -5.25 11.63
N GLY A 134 -16.79 -6.32 11.12
CA GLY A 134 -18.14 -6.77 11.48
C GLY A 134 -19.19 -6.43 10.44
N GLY A 135 -18.83 -5.66 9.42
CA GLY A 135 -19.57 -5.55 8.15
C GLY A 135 -19.03 -6.53 7.11
N GLU A 136 -18.77 -6.04 5.90
CA GLU A 136 -18.08 -6.83 4.87
C GLU A 136 -16.64 -7.12 5.28
N ASP A 137 -16.10 -8.28 4.87
CA ASP A 137 -14.71 -8.64 5.11
C ASP A 137 -13.78 -7.62 4.43
N LEU A 138 -12.87 -7.00 5.21
CA LEU A 138 -11.96 -5.96 4.70
C LEU A 138 -10.69 -6.54 4.09
N PHE A 139 -10.38 -7.79 4.41
CA PHE A 139 -9.28 -8.57 3.84
C PHE A 139 -9.84 -9.90 3.33
N TYR A 140 -9.18 -10.48 2.36
CA TYR A 140 -9.43 -11.87 2.00
C TYR A 140 -9.00 -12.79 3.14
N ARG A 141 -9.72 -13.90 3.36
CA ARG A 141 -9.37 -14.86 4.42
C ARG A 141 -8.13 -15.64 4.08
N THR A 142 -8.02 -16.03 2.81
CA THR A 142 -6.94 -16.89 2.29
C THR A 142 -5.82 -16.12 1.59
N ASP A 143 -5.91 -14.79 1.53
CA ASP A 143 -4.92 -13.91 0.92
C ASP A 143 -4.43 -12.86 1.91
N SER A 144 -3.22 -12.36 1.76
CA SER A 144 -2.67 -11.32 2.63
C SER A 144 -3.26 -9.92 2.37
N HIS A 145 -3.91 -9.71 1.25
CA HIS A 145 -4.38 -8.41 0.79
C HIS A 145 -5.82 -8.08 1.22
N TRP A 146 -6.20 -6.84 1.02
CA TRP A 146 -7.56 -6.34 1.25
C TRP A 146 -8.54 -6.77 0.16
N THR A 147 -9.83 -6.80 0.53
CA THR A 147 -10.95 -6.90 -0.40
C THR A 147 -11.26 -5.54 -1.02
N PHE A 148 -12.28 -5.49 -1.89
CA PHE A 148 -12.83 -4.21 -2.36
C PHE A 148 -13.25 -3.31 -1.18
N ALA A 149 -13.90 -3.84 -0.15
CA ALA A 149 -14.35 -3.06 1.00
C ALA A 149 -13.19 -2.41 1.75
N GLY A 150 -12.10 -3.16 1.99
CA GLY A 150 -10.89 -2.63 2.61
C GLY A 150 -10.20 -1.57 1.76
N CYS A 151 -10.02 -1.84 0.46
CA CYS A 151 -9.45 -0.91 -0.50
C CYS A 151 -10.28 0.39 -0.60
N HIS A 152 -11.62 0.27 -0.61
CA HIS A 152 -12.51 1.42 -0.70
C HIS A 152 -12.43 2.33 0.54
N ILE A 153 -12.22 1.77 1.74
CA ILE A 153 -11.94 2.57 2.95
C ILE A 153 -10.65 3.38 2.77
N ALA A 154 -9.58 2.75 2.28
CA ALA A 154 -8.30 3.41 2.01
C ALA A 154 -8.46 4.51 0.94
N TYR A 155 -9.10 4.21 -0.17
CA TYR A 155 -9.41 5.15 -1.22
C TYR A 155 -10.15 6.40 -0.70
N ARG A 156 -11.21 6.21 0.09
CA ARG A 156 -11.97 7.33 0.68
C ARG A 156 -11.15 8.14 1.67
N ALA A 157 -10.27 7.50 2.43
CA ALA A 157 -9.34 8.19 3.33
C ALA A 157 -8.32 9.04 2.55
N ILE A 158 -7.82 8.55 1.43
CA ILE A 158 -6.93 9.28 0.52
C ILE A 158 -7.67 10.49 -0.06
N CYS A 159 -8.85 10.30 -0.64
CA CYS A 159 -9.65 11.40 -1.20
C CYS A 159 -9.90 12.50 -0.16
N ARG A 160 -10.29 12.11 1.07
CA ARG A 160 -10.48 13.08 2.17
C ARG A 160 -9.19 13.83 2.51
N ALA A 161 -8.05 13.14 2.58
CA ALA A 161 -6.76 13.76 2.89
C ALA A 161 -6.30 14.71 1.78
N LEU A 162 -6.66 14.43 0.54
CA LEU A 162 -6.35 15.24 -0.65
C LEU A 162 -7.42 16.30 -0.96
N ARG A 163 -8.52 16.32 -0.20
CA ARG A 163 -9.71 17.17 -0.47
C ARG A 163 -10.24 16.95 -1.88
N ALA A 164 -10.19 15.71 -2.36
CA ALA A 164 -10.79 15.26 -3.61
C ALA A 164 -12.20 14.72 -3.34
N GLU A 165 -13.11 14.94 -4.28
CA GLU A 165 -14.42 14.30 -4.25
C GLU A 165 -14.28 12.86 -4.78
N PRO A 166 -14.64 11.84 -3.99
CA PRO A 166 -14.57 10.45 -4.45
C PRO A 166 -15.50 10.22 -5.65
N CYS A 167 -15.09 9.31 -6.55
CA CYS A 167 -15.99 8.83 -7.58
C CYS A 167 -17.23 8.17 -6.93
N PRO A 168 -18.45 8.64 -7.22
CA PRO A 168 -19.63 8.34 -6.39
C PRO A 168 -20.17 6.93 -6.56
N ASP A 169 -19.89 6.30 -7.70
CA ASP A 169 -20.53 5.05 -8.13
C ASP A 169 -19.62 3.81 -8.06
N LEU A 170 -18.37 3.93 -7.55
CA LEU A 170 -17.45 2.81 -7.49
C LEU A 170 -18.03 1.58 -6.77
N ALA A 171 -18.72 1.80 -5.65
CA ALA A 171 -19.30 0.72 -4.86
C ALA A 171 -20.53 0.09 -5.50
N SER A 172 -21.17 0.75 -6.46
CA SER A 172 -22.36 0.26 -7.17
C SER A 172 -22.05 -0.36 -8.52
N ARG A 173 -20.78 -0.34 -8.96
CA ARG A 173 -20.36 -1.02 -10.19
C ARG A 173 -20.38 -2.53 -10.00
N GLY A 174 -20.52 -3.25 -11.11
CA GLY A 174 -20.72 -4.69 -11.09
C GLY A 174 -19.54 -5.46 -10.49
N PHE A 175 -19.84 -6.67 -10.03
CA PHE A 175 -18.87 -7.66 -9.58
C PHE A 175 -19.28 -9.05 -10.13
N HIS A 176 -18.32 -9.97 -10.09
CA HIS A 176 -18.60 -11.40 -10.25
C HIS A 176 -18.08 -12.15 -9.02
N GLU A 177 -18.76 -13.25 -8.69
CA GLU A 177 -18.33 -14.14 -7.63
C GLU A 177 -17.38 -15.20 -8.19
N THR A 178 -16.33 -15.49 -7.45
CA THR A 178 -15.32 -16.48 -7.82
C THR A 178 -14.72 -17.12 -6.59
N GLU A 179 -14.15 -18.31 -6.78
CA GLU A 179 -13.35 -18.96 -5.75
C GLU A 179 -11.87 -18.60 -5.96
N ILE A 180 -11.21 -18.25 -4.87
CA ILE A 180 -9.77 -17.98 -4.87
C ILE A 180 -9.09 -18.76 -3.76
N SER A 181 -7.80 -19.05 -3.94
CA SER A 181 -6.96 -19.61 -2.88
C SER A 181 -6.05 -18.54 -2.24
N GLY A 182 -5.91 -17.39 -2.87
CA GLY A 182 -5.04 -16.31 -2.41
C GLY A 182 -3.55 -16.69 -2.30
N ASP A 183 -2.74 -15.73 -1.90
CA ASP A 183 -1.28 -15.89 -1.75
C ASP A 183 -0.88 -16.73 -0.52
N LEU A 184 -1.78 -16.89 0.43
CA LEU A 184 -1.59 -17.71 1.63
C LEU A 184 -2.25 -19.09 1.48
N GLY A 185 -3.49 -19.13 1.04
CA GLY A 185 -4.26 -20.38 0.89
C GLY A 185 -3.67 -21.33 -0.12
N GLY A 186 -3.11 -20.81 -1.20
CA GLY A 186 -2.43 -21.61 -2.25
C GLY A 186 -1.17 -22.31 -1.79
N ARG A 187 -0.67 -22.03 -0.58
CA ARG A 187 0.51 -22.72 -0.01
C ARG A 187 0.18 -23.98 0.77
N PHE A 188 -1.10 -24.26 0.98
CA PHE A 188 -1.54 -25.50 1.61
C PHE A 188 -1.78 -26.59 0.57
N ASP A 189 -1.69 -27.85 1.00
CA ASP A 189 -2.05 -29.03 0.20
C ASP A 189 -3.08 -29.86 0.97
N PRO A 190 -4.33 -29.95 0.51
CA PRO A 190 -4.89 -29.21 -0.63
C PRO A 190 -4.98 -27.69 -0.35
N PRO A 191 -5.04 -26.86 -1.42
CA PRO A 191 -5.18 -25.42 -1.26
C PRO A 191 -6.42 -25.04 -0.47
N ARG A 192 -6.29 -24.03 0.39
CA ARG A 192 -7.44 -23.43 1.09
C ARG A 192 -8.05 -22.35 0.23
N THR A 193 -9.35 -22.43 0.02
CA THR A 193 -10.10 -21.54 -0.86
C THR A 193 -11.15 -20.74 -0.10
N GLU A 194 -11.61 -19.66 -0.71
CA GLU A 194 -12.75 -18.87 -0.27
C GLU A 194 -13.56 -18.35 -1.46
N GLN A 195 -14.87 -18.19 -1.25
CA GLN A 195 -15.73 -17.47 -2.20
C GLN A 195 -15.59 -15.97 -1.98
N THR A 196 -15.39 -15.22 -3.05
CA THR A 196 -15.23 -13.78 -2.97
C THR A 196 -15.82 -13.05 -4.17
N ARG A 197 -15.92 -11.72 -4.06
CA ARG A 197 -16.40 -10.82 -5.10
C ARG A 197 -15.24 -10.04 -5.69
N ILE A 198 -15.06 -10.16 -7.00
CA ILE A 198 -14.11 -9.34 -7.76
C ILE A 198 -14.90 -8.24 -8.45
N HIS A 199 -14.62 -7.00 -8.07
CA HIS A 199 -15.33 -5.82 -8.59
C HIS A 199 -14.71 -5.32 -9.89
N THR A 200 -15.53 -5.01 -10.87
CA THR A 200 -15.14 -4.39 -12.14
C THR A 200 -15.38 -2.88 -12.04
N ILE A 201 -14.40 -2.15 -11.56
CA ILE A 201 -14.56 -0.72 -11.23
C ILE A 201 -14.01 0.22 -12.30
N GLN A 202 -13.15 -0.25 -13.21
CA GLN A 202 -12.63 0.56 -14.30
C GLN A 202 -13.73 0.83 -15.34
N ARG A 203 -13.96 2.12 -15.66
CA ARG A 203 -14.93 2.54 -16.66
C ARG A 203 -14.39 3.65 -17.56
N ASP A 204 -13.97 4.76 -16.94
CA ASP A 204 -13.60 5.99 -17.64
C ASP A 204 -12.09 6.15 -17.78
N ALA A 205 -11.34 5.59 -16.83
CA ALA A 205 -9.89 5.58 -16.85
C ALA A 205 -9.35 4.64 -17.93
N VAL A 206 -8.42 5.12 -18.74
CA VAL A 206 -7.77 4.35 -19.81
C VAL A 206 -6.28 4.26 -19.53
N ARG A 207 -5.71 3.05 -19.56
CA ARG A 207 -4.26 2.87 -19.45
C ARG A 207 -3.58 3.40 -20.71
N ARG A 208 -2.73 4.41 -20.54
CA ARG A 208 -1.97 5.08 -21.62
C ARG A 208 -0.54 4.56 -21.75
N TYR A 209 -0.02 3.99 -20.66
CA TYR A 209 1.34 3.45 -20.64
C TYR A 209 1.40 2.22 -19.74
N ALA A 210 2.18 1.26 -20.18
CA ALA A 210 2.67 0.13 -19.38
C ALA A 210 4.17 -0.01 -19.65
N SER A 211 4.98 -0.16 -18.62
CA SER A 211 6.42 -0.38 -18.82
C SER A 211 6.65 -1.69 -19.58
N PRO A 212 7.79 -1.84 -20.30
CA PRO A 212 8.05 -3.02 -21.12
C PRO A 212 7.86 -4.35 -20.36
N ILE A 213 8.27 -4.41 -19.09
CA ILE A 213 8.08 -5.62 -18.28
C ILE A 213 6.61 -5.91 -17.97
N VAL A 214 5.80 -4.87 -17.76
CA VAL A 214 4.35 -5.05 -17.56
C VAL A 214 3.72 -5.60 -18.83
N ALA A 215 3.99 -4.99 -19.99
CA ALA A 215 3.46 -5.44 -21.25
C ALA A 215 3.90 -6.88 -21.61
N ALA A 216 5.17 -7.21 -21.41
CA ALA A 216 5.71 -8.53 -21.70
C ALA A 216 5.09 -9.63 -20.80
N ARG A 217 4.97 -9.38 -19.49
CA ARG A 217 4.40 -10.37 -18.56
C ARG A 217 2.90 -10.53 -18.74
N GLU A 218 2.16 -9.46 -19.02
CA GLU A 218 0.74 -9.55 -19.37
C GLU A 218 0.52 -10.35 -20.66
N ALA A 219 1.29 -10.08 -21.72
CA ALA A 219 1.22 -10.82 -22.97
C ALA A 219 1.54 -12.32 -22.80
N ALA A 220 2.43 -12.65 -21.85
CA ALA A 220 2.78 -14.03 -21.50
C ALA A 220 1.81 -14.68 -20.49
N GLY A 221 0.73 -14.01 -20.07
CA GLY A 221 -0.19 -14.51 -19.04
C GLY A 221 0.43 -14.60 -17.63
N ARG A 222 1.49 -13.84 -17.37
CA ARG A 222 2.27 -13.86 -16.11
C ARG A 222 2.13 -12.56 -15.32
N ALA A 223 0.97 -11.88 -15.41
CA ALA A 223 0.72 -10.63 -14.71
C ALA A 223 0.83 -10.76 -13.17
N ASP A 224 0.60 -11.94 -12.63
CA ASP A 224 0.77 -12.30 -11.22
C ASP A 224 2.23 -12.26 -10.74
N THR A 225 3.19 -12.25 -11.66
CA THR A 225 4.62 -12.14 -11.34
C THR A 225 5.13 -10.70 -11.33
N LEU A 226 4.27 -9.70 -11.59
CA LEU A 226 4.65 -8.30 -11.53
C LEU A 226 5.10 -7.91 -10.12
N HIS A 227 6.11 -7.04 -10.05
CA HIS A 227 6.75 -6.64 -8.80
C HIS A 227 7.42 -5.26 -8.92
N VAL A 228 8.28 -4.90 -7.96
CA VAL A 228 9.09 -3.67 -7.97
C VAL A 228 9.67 -3.39 -9.36
N GLY A 229 9.56 -2.15 -9.82
CA GLY A 229 9.95 -1.71 -11.15
C GLY A 229 8.81 -1.73 -12.19
N SER A 230 7.64 -2.31 -11.84
CA SER A 230 6.44 -2.17 -12.67
C SER A 230 5.93 -0.75 -12.65
N HIS A 231 5.55 -0.23 -13.83
CA HIS A 231 5.05 1.14 -13.97
C HIS A 231 3.92 1.18 -15.00
N VAL A 232 2.82 1.82 -14.62
CA VAL A 232 1.67 2.09 -15.51
C VAL A 232 1.18 3.52 -15.35
N ILE A 233 0.57 4.06 -16.42
CA ILE A 233 -0.08 5.37 -16.40
C ILE A 233 -1.50 5.23 -16.91
N TYR A 234 -2.44 5.75 -16.14
CA TYR A 234 -3.84 5.88 -16.51
C TYR A 234 -4.18 7.34 -16.73
N ALA A 235 -5.01 7.61 -17.72
CA ALA A 235 -5.61 8.93 -17.95
C ALA A 235 -7.14 8.80 -17.96
N ASN A 236 -7.82 9.80 -17.44
CA ASN A 236 -9.27 9.88 -17.36
C ASN A 236 -9.75 11.27 -17.77
N ALA A 237 -10.30 11.38 -18.97
CA ALA A 237 -10.85 12.64 -19.47
C ALA A 237 -12.15 13.07 -18.78
N ALA A 238 -12.85 12.13 -18.13
CA ALA A 238 -14.07 12.37 -17.39
C ALA A 238 -13.82 12.54 -15.87
N ALA A 239 -12.54 12.59 -15.45
CA ALA A 239 -12.18 12.72 -14.05
C ALA A 239 -12.77 13.98 -13.40
N ARG A 240 -13.26 13.84 -12.18
CA ARG A 240 -13.77 14.98 -11.39
C ARG A 240 -12.67 15.87 -10.84
N ASP A 241 -11.49 15.31 -10.63
CA ASP A 241 -10.33 16.02 -10.13
C ASP A 241 -9.29 16.15 -11.28
N PRO A 242 -8.98 17.38 -11.75
CA PRO A 242 -8.08 17.57 -12.86
C PRO A 242 -6.61 17.35 -12.53
N ARG A 243 -6.28 17.06 -11.28
CA ARG A 243 -4.90 16.90 -10.82
C ARG A 243 -4.28 15.61 -11.31
N ARG A 244 -2.96 15.68 -11.54
CA ARG A 244 -2.09 14.52 -11.78
C ARG A 244 -1.57 13.97 -10.46
N LEU A 245 -1.66 12.66 -10.29
CA LEU A 245 -1.19 11.94 -9.11
C LEU A 245 -0.10 10.95 -9.48
N VAL A 246 1.03 10.97 -8.78
CA VAL A 246 2.05 9.91 -8.82
C VAL A 246 1.99 9.13 -7.52
N LEU A 247 1.83 7.82 -7.64
CA LEU A 247 1.77 6.85 -6.54
C LEU A 247 3.00 5.93 -6.60
N PHE A 248 3.82 5.98 -5.56
CA PHE A 248 4.81 4.94 -5.26
C PHE A 248 4.23 4.03 -4.19
N GLY A 249 4.15 2.74 -4.47
CA GLY A 249 3.53 1.79 -3.56
C GLY A 249 3.98 0.35 -3.78
N ASP A 250 3.44 -0.54 -2.97
CA ASP A 250 3.67 -1.98 -3.07
C ASP A 250 2.46 -2.71 -3.69
N SER A 251 2.33 -4.01 -3.40
CA SER A 251 1.27 -4.85 -3.94
C SER A 251 -0.15 -4.37 -3.59
N TYR A 252 -0.34 -3.68 -2.46
CA TYR A 252 -1.64 -3.15 -2.07
C TYR A 252 -2.12 -2.01 -2.97
N SER A 253 -1.21 -1.35 -3.66
CA SER A 253 -1.53 -0.31 -4.65
C SER A 253 -1.64 -0.85 -6.07
N HIS A 254 -1.49 -2.16 -6.28
CA HIS A 254 -1.52 -2.75 -7.61
C HIS A 254 -2.79 -2.35 -8.39
N PHE A 255 -2.65 -2.22 -9.71
CA PHE A 255 -3.76 -1.79 -10.59
C PHE A 255 -4.77 -2.90 -10.87
N ALA A 256 -4.38 -4.17 -10.75
CA ALA A 256 -5.25 -5.33 -10.87
C ALA A 256 -4.65 -6.51 -10.08
N PRO A 257 -5.43 -7.27 -9.32
CA PRO A 257 -6.86 -7.15 -9.01
C PRO A 257 -7.18 -6.25 -7.80
N LEU A 258 -6.19 -5.63 -7.14
CA LEU A 258 -6.32 -4.99 -5.82
C LEU A 258 -6.84 -3.54 -5.86
N MET A 259 -7.01 -3.00 -7.06
CA MET A 259 -7.89 -1.90 -7.40
C MET A 259 -7.57 -0.48 -6.89
N LEU A 260 -6.62 -0.24 -5.97
CA LEU A 260 -6.41 1.11 -5.42
C LEU A 260 -6.00 2.10 -6.53
N THR A 261 -5.06 1.72 -7.39
CA THR A 261 -4.63 2.55 -8.52
C THR A 261 -5.80 2.85 -9.46
N ILE A 262 -6.69 1.87 -9.73
CA ILE A 262 -7.85 2.08 -10.60
C ILE A 262 -8.89 2.99 -9.91
N MET A 263 -9.16 2.84 -8.62
CA MET A 263 -10.05 3.74 -7.88
C MET A 263 -9.57 5.19 -7.95
N LEU A 264 -8.25 5.39 -7.82
CA LEU A 264 -7.64 6.71 -7.96
C LEU A 264 -7.75 7.22 -9.41
N ALA A 265 -7.53 6.35 -10.41
CA ALA A 265 -7.63 6.70 -11.82
C ALA A 265 -9.07 7.08 -12.25
N GLU A 266 -10.09 6.51 -11.61
CA GLU A 266 -11.48 6.93 -11.81
C GLU A 266 -11.81 8.31 -11.19
N THR A 267 -10.90 8.84 -10.37
CA THR A 267 -11.09 10.11 -9.66
C THR A 267 -10.24 11.24 -10.23
N PHE A 268 -8.95 10.96 -10.52
CA PHE A 268 -7.96 11.94 -10.96
C PHE A 268 -7.74 11.86 -12.47
N SER A 269 -7.41 13.01 -13.09
CA SER A 269 -7.22 13.09 -14.54
C SER A 269 -6.07 12.26 -15.07
N GLU A 270 -5.03 12.06 -14.27
CA GLU A 270 -3.89 11.21 -14.62
C GLU A 270 -3.32 10.58 -13.34
N VAL A 271 -3.08 9.27 -13.36
CA VAL A 271 -2.50 8.51 -12.25
C VAL A 271 -1.36 7.66 -12.77
N HIS A 272 -0.18 7.89 -12.19
CA HIS A 272 1.01 7.07 -12.40
C HIS A 272 1.16 6.14 -11.21
N PHE A 273 1.24 4.85 -11.43
CA PHE A 273 1.63 3.89 -10.41
C PHE A 273 3.03 3.37 -10.72
N VAL A 274 3.92 3.52 -9.76
CA VAL A 274 5.27 2.95 -9.76
C VAL A 274 5.37 1.98 -8.59
N TRP A 275 5.60 0.72 -8.89
CA TRP A 275 5.78 -0.28 -7.84
C TRP A 275 7.16 -0.13 -7.21
N SER A 276 7.23 0.65 -6.16
CA SER A 276 8.40 0.86 -5.31
C SER A 276 7.99 1.52 -4.00
N THR A 277 8.60 1.13 -2.90
CA THR A 277 8.46 1.83 -1.60
C THR A 277 9.45 3.00 -1.45
N ALA A 278 10.48 3.05 -2.29
CA ALA A 278 11.39 4.18 -2.44
C ALA A 278 10.86 5.15 -3.50
N VAL A 279 11.15 6.44 -3.36
CA VAL A 279 10.72 7.47 -4.30
C VAL A 279 11.84 7.77 -5.29
N ASP A 280 11.54 7.64 -6.58
CA ASP A 280 12.36 8.20 -7.65
C ASP A 280 12.04 9.69 -7.80
N TRP A 281 12.92 10.50 -7.25
CA TRP A 281 12.74 11.94 -7.30
C TRP A 281 13.04 12.54 -8.67
N SER A 282 13.88 11.91 -9.48
CA SER A 282 14.14 12.35 -10.85
C SER A 282 12.88 12.19 -11.70
N TYR A 283 12.18 11.07 -11.51
CA TYR A 283 10.87 10.83 -12.10
C TYR A 283 9.83 11.87 -11.66
N VAL A 284 9.72 12.13 -10.35
CA VAL A 284 8.78 13.13 -9.80
C VAL A 284 9.05 14.52 -10.36
N GLU A 285 10.32 14.94 -10.43
CA GLU A 285 10.71 16.25 -10.96
C GLU A 285 10.46 16.37 -12.48
N ARG A 286 10.58 15.27 -13.23
CA ARG A 286 10.27 15.20 -14.66
C ARG A 286 8.77 15.27 -14.93
N VAL A 287 7.97 14.51 -14.16
CA VAL A 287 6.50 14.44 -14.31
C VAL A 287 5.81 15.70 -13.76
N ARG A 288 6.34 16.30 -12.71
CA ARG A 288 5.75 17.44 -11.98
C ARG A 288 4.28 17.23 -11.62
N PRO A 289 3.97 16.20 -10.82
CA PRO A 289 2.60 15.93 -10.43
C PRO A 289 2.08 16.99 -9.44
N ASP A 290 0.76 17.16 -9.37
CA ASP A 290 0.12 17.96 -8.31
C ASP A 290 0.16 17.23 -6.97
N ILE A 291 0.15 15.89 -7.02
CA ILE A 291 0.06 15.02 -5.87
C ILE A 291 1.14 13.92 -5.96
N LEU A 292 1.91 13.79 -4.89
CA LEU A 292 2.76 12.64 -4.63
C LEU A 292 2.14 11.83 -3.48
N LEU A 293 1.74 10.61 -3.74
CA LEU A 293 1.28 9.65 -2.74
C LEU A 293 2.32 8.53 -2.61
N THR A 294 2.70 8.21 -1.39
CA THR A 294 3.49 7.00 -1.12
C THR A 294 2.67 6.06 -0.26
N GLU A 295 2.66 4.79 -0.60
CA GLU A 295 1.96 3.74 0.12
C GLU A 295 2.97 2.65 0.52
N ILE A 296 2.73 2.03 1.68
CA ILE A 296 3.49 0.86 2.14
C ILE A 296 2.62 -0.03 3.02
N ALA A 297 2.70 -1.33 2.80
CA ALA A 297 2.13 -2.30 3.73
C ALA A 297 2.91 -2.31 5.05
N GLU A 298 2.20 -2.41 6.14
CA GLU A 298 2.76 -2.34 7.50
C GLU A 298 3.89 -3.34 7.72
N ARG A 299 3.80 -4.54 7.10
CA ARG A 299 4.84 -5.60 7.17
C ARG A 299 6.20 -5.17 6.64
N PHE A 300 6.28 -4.20 5.75
CA PHE A 300 7.53 -3.71 5.16
C PHE A 300 8.15 -2.56 5.95
N MET A 301 7.50 -2.06 7.00
CA MET A 301 8.01 -0.95 7.80
C MET A 301 9.20 -1.31 8.71
N PHE A 302 9.60 -2.58 8.75
CA PHE A 302 10.83 -2.98 9.45
C PHE A 302 12.11 -2.40 8.82
N ARG A 303 12.04 -1.91 7.57
CA ARG A 303 13.12 -1.26 6.84
C ARG A 303 12.65 0.04 6.20
N VAL A 304 13.38 1.10 6.43
CA VAL A 304 13.15 2.40 5.76
C VAL A 304 13.88 2.41 4.43
N PRO A 305 13.21 2.66 3.30
CA PRO A 305 13.87 2.71 2.00
C PRO A 305 14.73 3.97 1.88
N ASP A 306 15.80 3.89 1.10
CA ASP A 306 16.52 5.05 0.61
C ASP A 306 15.81 5.60 -0.64
N ASP A 307 15.71 6.93 -0.73
CA ASP A 307 15.06 7.60 -1.86
C ASP A 307 16.12 8.03 -2.93
N ASP A 308 17.05 7.13 -3.21
CA ASP A 308 18.02 7.16 -4.31
C ASP A 308 17.60 6.20 -5.44
N PHE A 309 16.37 5.72 -5.41
CA PHE A 309 15.81 4.82 -6.39
C PHE A 309 15.71 5.51 -7.76
N ASP A 310 16.21 4.83 -8.79
CA ASP A 310 16.06 5.19 -10.19
C ASP A 310 15.27 4.08 -10.89
N LEU A 311 14.06 4.40 -11.35
CA LEU A 311 13.14 3.44 -11.94
C LEU A 311 13.68 2.85 -13.25
N GLU A 312 14.31 3.67 -14.09
CA GLU A 312 14.80 3.25 -15.40
C GLU A 312 16.04 2.36 -15.24
N ALA A 313 16.99 2.76 -14.38
CA ALA A 313 18.16 1.97 -14.07
C ALA A 313 17.80 0.63 -13.42
N TYR A 314 16.89 0.64 -12.44
CA TYR A 314 16.40 -0.57 -11.80
C TYR A 314 15.73 -1.53 -12.79
N ALA A 315 14.87 -1.00 -13.68
CA ALA A 315 14.18 -1.82 -14.67
C ALA A 315 15.16 -2.43 -15.69
N ALA A 316 16.15 -1.66 -16.14
CA ALA A 316 17.20 -2.14 -17.05
C ALA A 316 18.04 -3.25 -16.41
N GLU A 317 18.48 -3.07 -15.17
CA GLU A 317 19.28 -4.06 -14.44
C GLU A 317 18.47 -5.34 -14.16
N ARG A 318 17.23 -5.18 -13.67
CA ARG A 318 16.42 -6.30 -13.19
C ARG A 318 15.77 -7.11 -14.29
N PHE A 319 15.34 -6.45 -15.37
CA PHE A 319 14.51 -7.03 -16.42
C PHE A 319 15.16 -7.03 -17.82
N GLY A 320 16.33 -6.40 -17.97
CA GLY A 320 16.98 -6.26 -19.28
C GLY A 320 17.21 -7.60 -19.97
N ALA A 321 17.66 -8.62 -19.25
CA ALA A 321 17.87 -9.97 -19.81
C ALA A 321 16.55 -10.65 -20.21
N GLU A 322 15.49 -10.52 -19.39
CA GLU A 322 14.15 -11.07 -19.67
C GLU A 322 13.54 -10.42 -20.93
N LEU A 323 13.69 -9.10 -21.05
CA LEU A 323 13.17 -8.35 -22.19
C LEU A 323 13.95 -8.58 -23.49
N ALA A 324 15.27 -8.81 -23.41
CA ALA A 324 16.09 -9.13 -24.56
C ALA A 324 15.84 -10.57 -25.09
N GLY A 325 15.64 -11.53 -24.18
CA GLY A 325 15.39 -12.93 -24.54
C GLY A 325 13.97 -13.21 -25.05
N GLY A 326 13.00 -12.36 -24.75
CA GLY A 326 11.62 -12.47 -25.23
C GLY A 326 11.43 -12.09 -26.71
N GLY A 327 12.46 -11.55 -27.37
CA GLY A 327 12.43 -11.20 -28.81
C GLY A 327 12.74 -12.36 -29.75
N GLU A 328 13.19 -13.52 -29.26
CA GLU A 328 13.53 -14.69 -30.09
C GLU A 328 12.45 -15.77 -30.15
N ALA A 329 11.30 -15.57 -29.50
CA ALA A 329 10.21 -16.55 -29.42
C ALA A 329 8.86 -15.95 -29.94
N ALA A 330 8.88 -15.25 -31.07
CA ALA A 330 7.69 -14.77 -31.79
C ALA A 330 7.73 -15.26 -33.26
#